data_2d41d7f315484c56e9b9e178cf779451
#
_entry.id   2d41d7f315484c56e9b9e178cf779451
#
_cell.length_a   1.000
_cell.length_b   1.000
_cell.length_c   1.000
_cell.angle_alpha   90.00
_cell.angle_beta   90.00
_cell.angle_gamma   90.00
#
_symmetry.space_group_name_H-M   'P 1'
#
loop_
_entity.id
_entity.type
_entity.pdbx_description
1 polymer ?
#
loop_
_entity_poly.entity_id
_entity_poly.type
_entity_poly.pdbx_seq_one_letter_code
_entity_poly.pdbx_strand_id
1 'polypeptide(L)'
;TAESSLDAAETGHLVFTTLHANSSCTSLTRLLDMDVPKYKLNSTVRGVLAQRLLRKVCTGCGIKRPISEIDARETGILKNTQIMYANKLTAEEKYNRKKEGTLCAKCQGVGYKGRIGAYELLLLDRKITNALSDGMTTKEVEQLAVEQNSMLTLRDYGLELVKDNLTTISEVKRVCSSE
;
A
#
# COMPACT_ATOMS: atom_id res chain seq x y z
N THR A 1 24.01 -0.70 12.45
CA THR A 1 23.56 0.04 11.24
C THR A 1 22.34 0.93 11.51
N ALA A 2 21.28 0.47 12.21
CA ALA A 2 20.15 1.33 12.57
C ALA A 2 20.60 2.45 13.52
N GLU A 3 21.37 2.10 14.54
CA GLU A 3 21.90 3.04 15.52
C GLU A 3 22.79 4.11 14.87
N SER A 4 23.73 3.72 14.01
CA SER A 4 24.59 4.68 13.30
C SER A 4 23.82 5.66 12.41
N SER A 5 22.68 5.23 11.85
CA SER A 5 21.81 6.12 11.06
C SER A 5 21.11 7.14 11.95
N LEU A 6 20.70 6.74 13.15
CA LEU A 6 20.07 7.64 14.13
C LEU A 6 21.10 8.59 14.74
N ASP A 7 22.34 8.15 15.02
CA ASP A 7 23.43 9.01 15.47
C ASP A 7 23.75 10.13 14.46
N ALA A 8 23.79 9.77 13.18
CA ALA A 8 23.97 10.77 12.13
C ALA A 8 22.80 11.77 12.09
N ALA A 9 21.56 11.30 12.29
CA ALA A 9 20.39 12.19 12.35
C ALA A 9 20.42 13.12 13.58
N GLU A 10 20.87 12.64 14.74
CA GLU A 10 21.04 13.48 15.96
C GLU A 10 22.06 14.60 15.74
N THR A 11 23.11 14.35 14.94
CA THR A 11 24.10 15.36 14.59
C THR A 11 23.65 16.33 13.50
N GLY A 12 22.38 16.26 13.07
CA GLY A 12 21.78 17.20 12.13
C GLY A 12 21.80 16.77 10.66
N HIS A 13 22.26 15.56 10.35
CA HIS A 13 22.22 15.06 8.99
C HIS A 13 20.82 14.62 8.59
N LEU A 14 20.45 14.85 7.33
CA LEU A 14 19.26 14.24 6.72
C LEU A 14 19.61 12.81 6.31
N VAL A 15 18.97 11.84 6.96
CA VAL A 15 19.23 10.42 6.75
C VAL A 15 18.02 9.75 6.11
N PHE A 16 18.24 9.00 5.04
CA PHE A 16 17.28 8.08 4.45
C PHE A 16 17.82 6.66 4.57
N THR A 17 16.98 5.76 5.08
CA THR A 17 17.32 4.34 5.20
C THR A 17 16.12 3.46 4.83
N THR A 18 16.34 2.18 4.63
CA THR A 18 15.29 1.22 4.30
C THR A 18 15.18 0.14 5.37
N LEU A 19 13.95 -0.28 5.64
CA LEU A 19 13.61 -1.39 6.53
C LEU A 19 12.71 -2.39 5.81
N HIS A 20 12.87 -3.66 6.11
CA HIS A 20 11.98 -4.71 5.63
C HIS A 20 10.81 -4.87 6.60
N ALA A 21 9.71 -4.19 6.33
CA ALA A 21 8.48 -4.25 7.11
C ALA A 21 7.24 -4.21 6.20
N ASN A 22 6.09 -4.62 6.73
CA ASN A 22 4.86 -4.72 5.95
C ASN A 22 4.08 -3.41 5.87
N SER A 23 4.21 -2.53 6.88
CA SER A 23 3.57 -1.22 6.96
C SER A 23 4.51 -0.19 7.60
N SER A 24 4.13 1.08 7.57
CA SER A 24 4.88 2.15 8.24
C SER A 24 4.88 1.96 9.77
N CYS A 25 3.76 1.57 10.36
CA CYS A 25 3.64 1.33 11.80
C CYS A 25 4.48 0.12 12.25
N THR A 26 4.47 -0.99 11.48
CA THR A 26 5.31 -2.16 11.80
C THR A 26 6.80 -1.87 11.67
N SER A 27 7.19 -0.88 10.86
CA SER A 27 8.58 -0.42 10.79
C SER A 27 9.06 0.18 12.10
N LEU A 28 8.21 0.94 12.81
CA LEU A 28 8.54 1.52 14.12
C LEU A 28 8.72 0.44 15.18
N THR A 29 7.81 -0.52 15.26
CA THR A 29 7.92 -1.65 16.17
C THR A 29 9.23 -2.40 15.92
N ARG A 30 9.58 -2.64 14.64
CA ARG A 30 10.81 -3.33 14.28
C ARG A 30 12.07 -2.56 14.70
N LEU A 31 12.06 -1.22 14.67
CA LEU A 31 13.17 -0.43 15.22
C LEU A 31 13.30 -0.61 16.74
N LEU A 32 12.18 -0.67 17.46
CA LEU A 32 12.17 -0.95 18.90
C LEU A 32 12.66 -2.37 19.20
N ASP A 33 12.28 -3.37 18.39
CA ASP A 33 12.76 -4.76 18.50
C ASP A 33 14.26 -4.91 18.21
N MET A 34 14.87 -3.92 17.57
CA MET A 34 16.30 -3.83 17.31
C MET A 34 17.06 -3.07 18.43
N ASP A 35 16.46 -2.97 19.63
CA ASP A 35 17.02 -2.29 20.80
C ASP A 35 17.27 -0.79 20.60
N VAL A 36 16.60 -0.15 19.63
CA VAL A 36 16.69 1.31 19.46
C VAL A 36 15.95 1.99 20.62
N PRO A 37 16.64 2.86 21.39
CA PRO A 37 15.99 3.55 22.49
C PRO A 37 14.83 4.44 22.02
N LYS A 38 13.68 4.36 22.70
CA LYS A 38 12.46 5.12 22.35
C LYS A 38 12.71 6.61 22.22
N TYR A 39 13.49 7.19 23.14
CA TYR A 39 13.81 8.62 23.11
C TYR A 39 14.54 9.04 21.84
N LYS A 40 15.47 8.19 21.37
CA LYS A 40 16.27 8.44 20.17
C LYS A 40 15.40 8.34 18.92
N LEU A 41 14.50 7.35 18.88
CA LEU A 41 13.52 7.20 17.81
C LEU A 41 12.61 8.45 17.75
N ASN A 42 12.10 8.90 18.87
CA ASN A 42 11.22 10.07 18.98
C ASN A 42 11.91 11.40 18.58
N SER A 43 13.21 11.53 18.85
CA SER A 43 13.96 12.76 18.54
C SER A 43 14.40 12.84 17.08
N THR A 44 14.69 11.71 16.44
CA THR A 44 15.36 11.66 15.13
C THR A 44 14.45 11.28 13.97
N VAL A 45 13.54 10.31 14.15
CA VAL A 45 12.69 9.83 13.06
C VAL A 45 11.58 10.85 12.79
N ARG A 46 11.47 11.33 11.56
CA ARG A 46 10.45 12.30 11.13
C ARG A 46 9.26 11.64 10.47
N GLY A 47 9.48 10.56 9.79
CA GLY A 47 8.41 9.81 9.13
C GLY A 47 8.88 8.47 8.60
N VAL A 48 7.92 7.61 8.32
CA VAL A 48 8.12 6.30 7.73
C VAL A 48 7.20 6.16 6.51
N LEU A 49 7.78 5.87 5.37
CA LEU A 49 7.05 5.63 4.12
C LEU A 49 7.08 4.14 3.79
N ALA A 50 5.93 3.50 3.85
CA ALA A 50 5.75 2.16 3.29
C ALA A 50 5.26 2.25 1.84
N GLN A 51 5.71 1.31 1.01
CA GLN A 51 5.37 1.25 -0.41
C GLN A 51 5.07 -0.17 -0.85
N ARG A 52 4.07 -0.32 -1.71
CA ARG A 52 3.76 -1.54 -2.45
C ARG A 52 3.55 -1.24 -3.92
N LEU A 53 3.89 -2.18 -4.79
CA LEU A 53 3.67 -2.06 -6.24
C LEU A 53 2.44 -2.87 -6.65
N LEU A 54 1.43 -2.17 -7.14
CA LEU A 54 0.21 -2.73 -7.72
C LEU A 54 0.34 -2.83 -9.24
N ARG A 55 -0.20 -3.88 -9.84
CA ARG A 55 -0.30 -3.99 -11.29
C ARG A 55 -1.38 -3.06 -11.81
N LYS A 56 -1.08 -2.31 -12.86
CA LYS A 56 -2.07 -1.48 -13.56
C LYS A 56 -2.96 -2.35 -14.44
N VAL A 57 -4.25 -2.07 -14.43
CA VAL A 57 -5.18 -2.68 -15.37
C VAL A 57 -4.74 -2.39 -16.81
N CYS A 58 -4.85 -3.40 -17.67
CA CYS A 58 -4.51 -3.23 -19.08
C CYS A 58 -5.49 -2.30 -19.79
N THR A 59 -5.00 -1.20 -20.32
CA THR A 59 -5.81 -0.23 -21.08
C THR A 59 -6.33 -0.75 -22.42
N GLY A 60 -5.83 -1.89 -22.89
CA GLY A 60 -6.26 -2.50 -24.15
C GLY A 60 -7.41 -3.50 -24.00
N CYS A 61 -7.62 -4.07 -22.80
CA CYS A 61 -8.64 -5.10 -22.61
C CYS A 61 -9.31 -5.06 -21.22
N GLY A 62 -9.01 -4.06 -20.38
CA GLY A 62 -9.69 -3.86 -19.11
C GLY A 62 -11.18 -3.63 -19.32
N ILE A 63 -12.01 -4.14 -18.41
CA ILE A 63 -13.46 -4.08 -18.49
C ILE A 63 -13.97 -3.09 -17.45
N LYS A 64 -14.61 -2.03 -17.89
CA LYS A 64 -15.26 -1.06 -17.00
C LYS A 64 -16.71 -1.49 -16.74
N ARG A 65 -17.05 -1.66 -15.47
CA ARG A 65 -18.40 -2.04 -15.05
C ARG A 65 -18.68 -1.58 -13.62
N PRO A 66 -19.97 -1.54 -13.18
CA PRO A 66 -20.28 -1.21 -11.80
C PRO A 66 -19.61 -2.17 -10.83
N ILE A 67 -19.23 -1.64 -9.66
CA ILE A 67 -18.71 -2.43 -8.55
C ILE A 67 -19.73 -3.48 -8.11
N SER A 68 -19.27 -4.70 -7.77
CA SER A 68 -20.14 -5.73 -7.22
C SER A 68 -20.66 -5.32 -5.82
N GLU A 69 -21.83 -5.82 -5.41
CA GLU A 69 -22.36 -5.54 -4.06
C GLU A 69 -21.42 -6.04 -2.95
N ILE A 70 -20.77 -7.18 -3.15
CA ILE A 70 -19.83 -7.76 -2.20
C ILE A 70 -18.62 -6.81 -2.06
N ASP A 71 -18.00 -6.43 -3.18
CA ASP A 71 -16.85 -5.53 -3.15
C ASP A 71 -17.20 -4.15 -2.59
N ALA A 72 -18.40 -3.62 -2.89
CA ALA A 72 -18.87 -2.35 -2.34
C ALA A 72 -18.97 -2.39 -0.81
N ARG A 73 -19.49 -3.49 -0.23
CA ARG A 73 -19.57 -3.68 1.23
C ARG A 73 -18.20 -3.80 1.88
N GLU A 74 -17.29 -4.56 1.25
CA GLU A 74 -15.95 -4.82 1.81
C GLU A 74 -14.99 -3.62 1.70
N THR A 75 -15.19 -2.77 0.70
CA THR A 75 -14.28 -1.65 0.42
C THR A 75 -14.84 -0.28 0.83
N GLY A 76 -16.13 -0.19 1.12
CA GLY A 76 -16.81 1.09 1.37
C GLY A 76 -16.98 1.97 0.13
N ILE A 77 -16.60 1.51 -1.06
CA ILE A 77 -16.84 2.23 -2.31
C ILE A 77 -18.35 2.23 -2.60
N LEU A 78 -18.88 3.38 -2.98
CA LEU A 78 -20.31 3.54 -3.22
C LEU A 78 -20.81 2.56 -4.29
N LYS A 79 -22.01 1.99 -4.07
CA LYS A 79 -22.69 1.15 -5.05
C LYS A 79 -22.85 1.92 -6.38
N ASN A 80 -22.80 1.19 -7.48
CA ASN A 80 -22.86 1.72 -8.85
C ASN A 80 -21.62 2.53 -9.31
N THR A 81 -20.59 2.70 -8.47
CA THR A 81 -19.32 3.27 -8.93
C THR A 81 -18.73 2.41 -10.04
N GLN A 82 -18.38 3.06 -11.15
CA GLN A 82 -17.77 2.39 -12.29
C GLN A 82 -16.28 2.19 -12.04
N ILE A 83 -15.83 0.94 -11.96
CA ILE A 83 -14.43 0.57 -11.74
C ILE A 83 -13.92 -0.36 -12.83
N MET A 84 -12.59 -0.46 -12.93
CA MET A 84 -11.96 -1.36 -13.90
C MET A 84 -11.74 -2.76 -13.32
N TYR A 85 -12.04 -3.75 -14.14
CA TYR A 85 -11.73 -5.16 -13.89
C TYR A 85 -10.69 -5.65 -14.90
N ALA A 86 -9.78 -6.51 -14.43
CA ALA A 86 -8.78 -7.12 -15.30
C ALA A 86 -9.38 -8.26 -16.11
N ASN A 87 -9.24 -8.20 -17.42
CA ASN A 87 -9.60 -9.28 -18.31
C ASN A 87 -8.48 -10.34 -18.33
N LYS A 88 -8.47 -11.18 -17.28
CA LYS A 88 -7.53 -12.31 -17.16
C LYS A 88 -8.08 -13.50 -17.94
N LEU A 89 -7.27 -14.03 -18.82
CA LEU A 89 -7.61 -15.22 -19.60
C LEU A 89 -6.95 -16.47 -19.00
N THR A 90 -7.66 -17.59 -19.05
CA THR A 90 -7.10 -18.91 -18.76
C THR A 90 -6.07 -19.32 -19.83
N ALA A 91 -5.33 -20.40 -19.61
CA ALA A 91 -4.37 -20.90 -20.58
C ALA A 91 -5.05 -21.32 -21.91
N GLU A 92 -6.21 -21.94 -21.81
CA GLU A 92 -7.02 -22.37 -22.97
C GLU A 92 -7.57 -21.17 -23.76
N GLU A 93 -8.16 -20.18 -23.07
CA GLU A 93 -8.64 -18.96 -23.71
C GLU A 93 -7.51 -18.17 -24.40
N LYS A 94 -6.32 -18.10 -23.79
CA LYS A 94 -5.14 -17.48 -24.41
C LYS A 94 -4.74 -18.21 -25.69
N TYR A 95 -4.72 -19.55 -25.66
CA TYR A 95 -4.39 -20.36 -26.83
C TYR A 95 -5.39 -20.11 -27.97
N ASN A 96 -6.69 -20.17 -27.67
CA ASN A 96 -7.74 -19.98 -28.66
C ASN A 96 -7.71 -18.58 -29.27
N ARG A 97 -7.63 -17.53 -28.41
CA ARG A 97 -7.55 -16.14 -28.88
C ARG A 97 -6.27 -15.82 -29.64
N LYS A 98 -5.16 -16.49 -29.33
CA LYS A 98 -3.92 -16.38 -30.10
C LYS A 98 -4.10 -16.96 -31.51
N LYS A 99 -4.75 -18.11 -31.64
CA LYS A 99 -5.05 -18.76 -32.92
C LYS A 99 -6.01 -17.91 -33.76
N GLU A 100 -6.97 -17.25 -33.15
CA GLU A 100 -7.96 -16.37 -33.78
C GLU A 100 -7.41 -14.94 -34.06
N GLY A 101 -6.23 -14.61 -33.60
CA GLY A 101 -5.68 -13.25 -33.71
C GLY A 101 -6.37 -12.21 -32.83
N THR A 102 -7.19 -12.63 -31.85
CA THR A 102 -7.98 -11.75 -30.96
C THR A 102 -7.34 -11.51 -29.59
N LEU A 103 -6.12 -12.03 -29.39
CA LEU A 103 -5.39 -11.85 -28.13
C LEU A 103 -4.94 -10.40 -27.94
N CYS A 104 -5.16 -9.83 -26.76
CA CYS A 104 -4.76 -8.45 -26.48
C CYS A 104 -3.25 -8.25 -26.69
N ALA A 105 -2.86 -7.40 -27.64
CA ALA A 105 -1.47 -7.11 -27.96
C ALA A 105 -0.68 -6.48 -26.81
N LYS A 106 -1.36 -5.72 -25.90
CA LYS A 106 -0.69 -5.04 -24.79
C LYS A 106 -0.31 -5.96 -23.63
N CYS A 107 -1.19 -6.86 -23.21
CA CYS A 107 -0.99 -7.69 -22.01
C CYS A 107 -0.93 -9.20 -22.26
N GLN A 108 -1.13 -9.65 -23.48
CA GLN A 108 -1.09 -11.06 -23.85
C GLN A 108 -2.00 -11.94 -22.95
N GLY A 109 -3.22 -11.45 -22.66
CA GLY A 109 -4.20 -12.15 -21.85
C GLY A 109 -3.94 -12.16 -20.32
N VAL A 110 -2.97 -11.40 -19.84
CA VAL A 110 -2.68 -11.26 -18.39
C VAL A 110 -3.69 -10.34 -17.70
N GLY A 111 -4.31 -9.42 -18.43
CA GLY A 111 -5.25 -8.44 -17.90
C GLY A 111 -4.60 -7.22 -17.23
N TYR A 112 -3.27 -7.22 -17.06
CA TYR A 112 -2.49 -6.14 -16.46
C TYR A 112 -1.29 -5.76 -17.31
N LYS A 113 -0.90 -4.48 -17.25
CA LYS A 113 0.30 -3.97 -17.92
C LYS A 113 0.90 -2.79 -17.14
N GLY A 114 2.16 -2.93 -16.72
CA GLY A 114 2.86 -1.95 -15.89
C GLY A 114 2.47 -2.02 -14.41
N ARG A 115 3.10 -1.17 -13.61
CA ARG A 115 2.93 -1.08 -12.15
C ARG A 115 2.73 0.35 -11.71
N ILE A 116 2.12 0.54 -10.54
CA ILE A 116 1.94 1.83 -9.86
C ILE A 116 2.20 1.64 -8.38
N GLY A 117 2.78 2.64 -7.71
CA GLY A 117 3.00 2.61 -6.26
C GLY A 117 1.72 2.88 -5.49
N ALA A 118 1.50 2.12 -4.43
CA ALA A 118 0.64 2.49 -3.32
C ALA A 118 1.54 2.87 -2.14
N TYR A 119 1.17 3.92 -1.42
CA TYR A 119 1.99 4.53 -0.38
C TYR A 119 1.22 4.68 0.91
N GLU A 120 1.94 4.52 2.03
CA GLU A 120 1.46 4.79 3.38
C GLU A 120 2.54 5.61 4.08
N LEU A 121 2.23 6.87 4.40
CA LEU A 121 3.15 7.79 5.05
C LEU A 121 2.70 8.03 6.48
N LEU A 122 3.48 7.55 7.44
CA LEU A 122 3.33 7.85 8.86
C LEU A 122 4.29 8.97 9.23
N LEU A 123 3.75 10.11 9.66
CA LEU A 123 4.53 11.21 10.23
C LEU A 123 4.61 11.05 11.74
N LEU A 124 5.81 11.17 12.31
CA LEU A 124 6.02 11.09 13.74
C LEU A 124 5.84 12.49 14.38
N ASP A 125 4.61 12.82 14.71
CA ASP A 125 4.29 13.99 15.52
C ASP A 125 4.32 13.66 17.02
N ARG A 126 4.04 14.67 17.87
CA ARG A 126 4.02 14.49 19.33
C ARG A 126 3.01 13.44 19.80
N LYS A 127 1.89 13.26 19.12
CA LYS A 127 0.86 12.31 19.52
C LYS A 127 1.33 10.88 19.27
N ILE A 128 1.88 10.63 18.08
CA ILE A 128 2.43 9.32 17.72
C ILE A 128 3.63 8.97 18.61
N THR A 129 4.52 9.93 18.87
CA THR A 129 5.69 9.69 19.73
C THR A 129 5.29 9.43 21.17
N ASN A 130 4.28 10.11 21.71
CA ASN A 130 3.73 9.82 23.03
C ASN A 130 3.10 8.43 23.08
N ALA A 131 2.27 8.08 22.10
CA ALA A 131 1.64 6.77 21.98
C ALA A 131 2.68 5.62 22.00
N LEU A 132 3.79 5.79 21.27
CA LEU A 132 4.92 4.85 21.30
C LEU A 132 5.60 4.77 22.67
N SER A 133 5.77 5.92 23.34
CA SER A 133 6.36 5.99 24.67
C SER A 133 5.48 5.32 25.74
N ASP A 134 4.16 5.50 25.62
CA ASP A 134 3.15 4.90 26.50
C ASP A 134 2.97 3.40 26.25
N GLY A 135 3.65 2.83 25.27
CA GLY A 135 3.65 1.40 24.96
C GLY A 135 2.43 0.92 24.19
N MET A 136 1.78 1.81 23.44
CA MET A 136 0.68 1.41 22.53
C MET A 136 1.14 0.37 21.52
N THR A 137 0.24 -0.53 21.18
CA THR A 137 0.47 -1.56 20.15
C THR A 137 0.56 -0.94 18.76
N THR A 138 1.18 -1.65 17.83
CA THR A 138 1.26 -1.22 16.42
C THR A 138 -0.12 -0.85 15.85
N LYS A 139 -1.15 -1.62 16.20
CA LYS A 139 -2.52 -1.41 15.73
C LYS A 139 -3.15 -0.13 16.31
N GLU A 140 -2.92 0.15 17.58
CA GLU A 140 -3.39 1.38 18.21
C GLU A 140 -2.69 2.61 17.63
N VAL A 141 -1.39 2.52 17.34
CA VAL A 141 -0.63 3.59 16.67
C VAL A 141 -1.16 3.82 15.25
N GLU A 142 -1.45 2.75 14.49
CA GLU A 142 -2.05 2.86 13.15
C GLU A 142 -3.42 3.54 13.21
N GLN A 143 -4.29 3.12 14.13
CA GLN A 143 -5.60 3.72 14.30
C GLN A 143 -5.50 5.22 14.66
N LEU A 144 -4.60 5.57 15.58
CA LEU A 144 -4.33 6.95 15.96
C LEU A 144 -3.85 7.78 14.75
N ALA A 145 -2.94 7.23 13.93
CA ALA A 145 -2.42 7.91 12.76
C ALA A 145 -3.51 8.14 11.68
N VAL A 146 -4.38 7.18 11.47
CA VAL A 146 -5.52 7.31 10.54
C VAL A 146 -6.50 8.36 11.04
N GLU A 147 -6.92 8.29 12.31
CA GLU A 147 -7.95 9.18 12.88
C GLU A 147 -7.48 10.63 13.05
N GLN A 148 -6.24 10.83 13.46
CA GLN A 148 -5.76 12.16 13.83
C GLN A 148 -4.85 12.83 12.80
N ASN A 149 -4.09 12.03 12.04
CA ASN A 149 -3.11 12.55 11.08
C ASN A 149 -3.54 12.37 9.63
N SER A 150 -4.77 11.90 9.39
CA SER A 150 -5.29 11.61 8.05
C SER A 150 -4.37 10.68 7.24
N MET A 151 -3.67 9.77 7.91
CA MET A 151 -2.85 8.77 7.25
C MET A 151 -3.74 7.85 6.42
N LEU A 152 -3.42 7.69 5.15
CA LEU A 152 -4.01 6.64 4.32
C LEU A 152 -3.18 5.37 4.47
N THR A 153 -3.83 4.26 4.84
CA THR A 153 -3.17 2.96 4.82
C THR A 153 -2.84 2.54 3.38
N LEU A 154 -1.92 1.59 3.21
CA LEU A 154 -1.63 1.01 1.87
C LEU A 154 -2.90 0.52 1.18
N ARG A 155 -3.84 -0.05 1.95
CA ARG A 155 -5.14 -0.51 1.43
C ARG A 155 -5.99 0.66 0.96
N ASP A 156 -6.15 1.69 1.77
CA ASP A 156 -6.99 2.85 1.43
C ASP A 156 -6.43 3.59 0.23
N TYR A 157 -5.11 3.82 0.19
CA TYR A 157 -4.45 4.39 -0.99
C TYR A 157 -4.69 3.51 -2.24
N GLY A 158 -4.56 2.19 -2.10
CA GLY A 158 -4.88 1.25 -3.17
C GLY A 158 -6.32 1.35 -3.66
N LEU A 159 -7.29 1.58 -2.76
CA LEU A 159 -8.70 1.79 -3.12
C LEU A 159 -8.93 3.12 -3.85
N GLU A 160 -8.20 4.18 -3.53
CA GLU A 160 -8.23 5.41 -4.33
C GLU A 160 -7.75 5.14 -5.77
N LEU A 161 -6.66 4.37 -5.94
CA LEU A 161 -6.21 3.96 -7.27
C LEU A 161 -7.24 3.10 -8.03
N VAL A 162 -8.10 2.36 -7.33
CA VAL A 162 -9.23 1.63 -7.95
C VAL A 162 -10.30 2.62 -8.42
N LYS A 163 -10.66 3.63 -7.64
CA LYS A 163 -11.62 4.69 -8.02
C LYS A 163 -11.11 5.45 -9.25
N ASP A 164 -9.80 5.67 -9.34
CA ASP A 164 -9.13 6.28 -10.50
C ASP A 164 -9.00 5.34 -11.71
N ASN A 165 -9.52 4.12 -11.62
CA ASN A 165 -9.48 3.11 -12.68
C ASN A 165 -8.05 2.66 -13.08
N LEU A 166 -7.07 2.81 -12.21
CA LEU A 166 -5.66 2.45 -12.45
C LEU A 166 -5.33 1.00 -12.11
N THR A 167 -6.01 0.44 -11.11
CA THR A 167 -5.85 -0.95 -10.66
C THR A 167 -7.20 -1.60 -10.36
N THR A 168 -7.21 -2.77 -9.76
CA THR A 168 -8.42 -3.51 -9.41
C THR A 168 -8.49 -3.82 -7.92
N ILE A 169 -9.70 -3.99 -7.38
CA ILE A 169 -9.91 -4.43 -5.99
C ILE A 169 -9.16 -5.74 -5.71
N SER A 170 -9.21 -6.70 -6.64
CA SER A 170 -8.51 -7.99 -6.48
C SER A 170 -7.00 -7.84 -6.37
N GLU A 171 -6.42 -6.83 -7.00
CA GLU A 171 -4.98 -6.56 -6.89
C GLU A 171 -4.65 -5.87 -5.56
N VAL A 172 -5.49 -4.93 -5.11
CA VAL A 172 -5.35 -4.30 -3.79
C VAL A 172 -5.44 -5.35 -2.69
N LYS A 173 -6.46 -6.22 -2.73
CA LYS A 173 -6.60 -7.33 -1.77
C LYS A 173 -5.35 -8.23 -1.77
N ARG A 174 -4.79 -8.54 -2.92
CA ARG A 174 -3.60 -9.41 -3.04
C ARG A 174 -2.33 -8.82 -2.44
N VAL A 175 -2.17 -7.49 -2.50
CA VAL A 175 -0.89 -6.82 -2.21
C VAL A 175 -0.93 -6.01 -0.93
N CYS A 176 -2.08 -5.40 -0.60
CA CYS A 176 -2.24 -4.48 0.51
C CYS A 176 -3.09 -5.05 1.66
N SER A 177 -3.51 -6.35 1.62
CA SER A 177 -4.08 -6.98 2.80
C SER A 177 -2.96 -7.19 3.82
N SER A 178 -3.09 -6.58 4.99
CA SER A 178 -2.35 -7.00 6.18
C SER A 178 -2.81 -8.40 6.55
N GLU A 179 -1.88 -9.30 6.73
CA GLU A 179 -2.12 -10.61 7.37
C GLU A 179 -2.57 -10.42 8.82
#